data_209b2b43f01dd4c5bab8a60913a4c835
#
_entry.id   209b2b43f01dd4c5bab8a60913a4c835
#
_cell.length_a   1.000
_cell.length_b   1.000
_cell.length_c   1.000
_cell.angle_alpha   90.00
_cell.angle_beta   90.00
_cell.angle_gamma   90.00
#
_symmetry.space_group_name_H-M   'P 1'
#
loop_
_entity.id
_entity.type
_entity.pdbx_description
1 polymer ?
#
loop_
_entity_poly.entity_id
_entity_poly.type
_entity_poly.pdbx_seq_one_letter_code
_entity_poly.pdbx_strand_id
1 'polypeptide(L)'
;MIVREALVSDPRVLPADATPQQVAELLTHPHVESALVVDGERLVGSITPETLVSAIAEGRDLGSVTAADLADGEVPTIGPDESLEEALRVMAEHDLERLAVVDGGRFLGILPREPLIRRMAADELGETDPD
;
A
#
# COMPACT_ATOMS: atom_id res chain seq x y z
N MET A 1 5.09 -13.69 -15.74
CA MET A 1 4.54 -12.32 -15.60
C MET A 1 5.21 -11.62 -14.44
N ILE A 2 5.52 -10.37 -14.62
CA ILE A 2 6.21 -9.59 -13.58
C ILE A 2 5.28 -8.51 -13.01
N VAL A 3 5.65 -7.98 -11.86
CA VAL A 3 4.89 -6.98 -11.11
C VAL A 3 4.51 -5.77 -11.96
N ARG A 4 5.43 -5.27 -12.77
CA ARG A 4 5.21 -4.09 -13.62
C ARG A 4 3.97 -4.22 -14.52
N GLU A 5 3.67 -5.45 -14.92
CA GLU A 5 2.54 -5.72 -15.83
C GLU A 5 1.18 -5.73 -15.13
N ALA A 6 1.16 -5.81 -13.81
CA ALA A 6 -0.06 -5.95 -13.04
C ALA A 6 -0.34 -4.83 -12.05
N LEU A 7 0.62 -3.92 -11.83
CA LEU A 7 0.42 -2.87 -10.84
C LEU A 7 -0.64 -1.86 -11.31
N VAL A 8 -1.34 -1.28 -10.32
CA VAL A 8 -2.36 -0.26 -10.59
C VAL A 8 -2.09 0.95 -9.70
N SER A 9 -2.66 2.11 -10.08
CA SER A 9 -2.57 3.30 -9.23
C SER A 9 -3.44 3.13 -7.98
N ASP A 10 -3.00 3.74 -6.90
CA ASP A 10 -3.77 3.71 -5.65
C ASP A 10 -4.30 5.11 -5.36
N PRO A 11 -5.64 5.33 -5.45
CA PRO A 11 -6.21 6.63 -5.11
C PRO A 11 -6.21 6.91 -3.60
N ARG A 12 -5.79 5.94 -2.79
CA ARG A 12 -5.78 6.06 -1.33
C ARG A 12 -4.42 6.42 -0.77
N VAL A 13 -3.60 7.06 -1.58
CA VAL A 13 -2.29 7.53 -1.18
C VAL A 13 -2.42 8.96 -0.65
N LEU A 14 -1.77 9.23 0.49
CA LEU A 14 -1.78 10.53 1.13
C LEU A 14 -0.46 11.25 0.90
N PRO A 15 -0.50 12.57 0.69
CA PRO A 15 0.75 13.34 0.66
C PRO A 15 1.35 13.44 2.06
N ALA A 16 2.65 13.67 2.12
CA ALA A 16 3.39 13.74 3.38
C ALA A 16 2.85 14.82 4.34
N ASP A 17 2.31 15.91 3.78
CA ASP A 17 1.80 17.03 4.58
C ASP A 17 0.31 16.94 4.91
N ALA A 18 -0.33 15.80 4.62
CA ALA A 18 -1.72 15.60 4.98
C ALA A 18 -1.90 15.74 6.50
N THR A 19 -3.06 16.26 6.90
CA THR A 19 -3.38 16.44 8.32
C THR A 19 -3.87 15.13 8.93
N PRO A 20 -3.77 14.97 10.26
CA PRO A 20 -4.35 13.79 10.90
C PRO A 20 -5.85 13.63 10.63
N GLN A 21 -6.58 14.74 10.45
CA GLN A 21 -7.99 14.67 10.10
C GLN A 21 -8.18 14.05 8.71
N GLN A 22 -7.37 14.45 7.74
CA GLN A 22 -7.42 13.87 6.39
C GLN A 22 -7.07 12.39 6.41
N VAL A 23 -6.09 12.01 7.24
CA VAL A 23 -5.73 10.60 7.42
C VAL A 23 -6.92 9.83 7.98
N ALA A 24 -7.55 10.36 9.04
CA ALA A 24 -8.68 9.72 9.68
C ALA A 24 -9.85 9.56 8.72
N GLU A 25 -10.13 10.58 7.92
CA GLU A 25 -11.21 10.51 6.92
C GLU A 25 -10.99 9.37 5.94
N LEU A 26 -9.76 9.21 5.47
CA LEU A 26 -9.44 8.12 4.54
C LEU A 26 -9.61 6.76 5.22
N LEU A 27 -9.17 6.63 6.46
CA LEU A 27 -9.22 5.36 7.18
C LEU A 27 -10.64 4.95 7.60
N THR A 28 -11.62 5.86 7.49
CA THR A 28 -13.02 5.51 7.77
C THR A 28 -13.72 4.88 6.58
N HIS A 29 -13.13 4.92 5.40
CA HIS A 29 -13.73 4.29 4.23
C HIS A 29 -13.71 2.77 4.35
N PRO A 30 -14.77 2.07 3.88
CA PRO A 30 -14.78 0.61 3.91
C PRO A 30 -13.59 0.02 3.17
N HIS A 31 -13.04 -1.05 3.71
CA HIS A 31 -11.93 -1.81 3.12
C HIS A 31 -10.59 -1.06 3.08
N VAL A 32 -10.48 0.08 3.76
CA VAL A 32 -9.21 0.78 3.91
C VAL A 32 -8.62 0.40 5.27
N GLU A 33 -7.64 -0.47 5.28
CA GLU A 33 -6.98 -0.93 6.51
C GLU A 33 -5.77 -0.07 6.85
N SER A 34 -5.16 0.52 5.84
CA SER A 34 -4.01 1.39 6.00
C SER A 34 -3.95 2.38 4.85
N ALA A 35 -3.26 3.48 5.07
CA ALA A 35 -3.03 4.49 4.03
C ALA A 35 -1.53 4.61 3.78
N LEU A 36 -1.13 4.58 2.52
CA LEU A 36 0.26 4.83 2.14
C LEU A 36 0.51 6.34 2.10
N VAL A 37 1.68 6.75 2.53
CA VAL A 37 2.09 8.15 2.57
C VAL A 37 3.28 8.34 1.66
N VAL A 38 3.19 9.32 0.77
CA VAL A 38 4.28 9.63 -0.17
C VAL A 38 4.70 11.10 -0.04
N ASP A 39 5.98 11.34 -0.25
CA ASP A 39 6.54 12.68 -0.32
C ASP A 39 7.05 12.86 -1.75
N GLY A 40 6.27 13.58 -2.55
CA GLY A 40 6.54 13.63 -3.98
C GLY A 40 6.36 12.24 -4.59
N GLU A 41 7.43 11.65 -5.08
CA GLU A 41 7.41 10.31 -5.67
C GLU A 41 7.91 9.23 -4.69
N ARG A 42 8.32 9.64 -3.49
CA ARG A 42 8.98 8.74 -2.56
C ARG A 42 8.00 8.18 -1.53
N LEU A 43 7.98 6.88 -1.37
CA LEU A 43 7.17 6.24 -0.34
C LEU A 43 7.80 6.51 1.04
N VAL A 44 7.03 7.15 1.91
CA VAL A 44 7.47 7.48 3.28
C VAL A 44 7.13 6.37 4.25
N GLY A 45 5.92 5.82 4.12
CA GLY A 45 5.45 4.80 5.04
C GLY A 45 3.96 4.57 4.94
N SER A 46 3.39 4.00 5.99
CA SER A 46 1.94 3.77 6.05
C SER A 46 1.39 4.16 7.42
N ILE A 47 0.09 4.42 7.45
CA ILE A 47 -0.63 4.77 8.68
C ILE A 47 -1.84 3.86 8.80
N THR A 48 -2.03 3.27 9.99
CA THR A 48 -3.20 2.45 10.31
C THR A 48 -4.06 3.21 11.32
N PRO A 49 -5.32 2.78 11.53
CA PRO A 49 -6.14 3.36 12.60
C PRO A 49 -5.45 3.27 13.97
N GLU A 50 -4.71 2.18 14.22
CA GLU A 50 -3.98 2.01 15.47
C GLU A 50 -2.92 3.08 15.67
N THR A 51 -2.26 3.49 14.59
CA THR A 51 -1.27 4.57 14.63
C THR A 51 -1.88 5.86 15.14
N LEU A 52 -3.08 6.21 14.64
CA LEU A 52 -3.79 7.41 15.09
C LEU A 52 -4.20 7.31 16.54
N VAL A 53 -4.75 6.16 16.93
CA VAL A 53 -5.17 5.95 18.31
C VAL A 53 -3.98 6.07 19.27
N SER A 54 -2.84 5.50 18.90
CA SER A 54 -1.61 5.58 19.71
C SER A 54 -1.13 7.03 19.85
N ALA A 55 -1.17 7.80 18.76
CA ALA A 55 -0.75 9.20 18.79
C ALA A 55 -1.64 10.01 19.74
N ILE A 56 -2.94 9.76 19.72
CA ILE A 56 -3.88 10.42 20.64
C ILE A 56 -3.59 10.01 22.08
N ALA A 57 -3.37 8.71 22.31
CA ALA A 57 -3.11 8.18 23.65
C ALA A 57 -1.80 8.73 24.24
N GLU A 58 -0.80 8.99 23.39
CA GLU A 58 0.47 9.55 23.80
C GLU A 58 0.40 11.05 24.03
N GLY A 59 -0.72 11.68 23.76
CA GLY A 59 -0.92 13.12 23.95
C GLY A 59 -0.21 13.97 22.90
N ARG A 60 0.03 13.44 21.71
CA ARG A 60 0.68 14.23 20.66
C ARG A 60 -0.25 15.34 20.19
N ASP A 61 0.37 16.47 19.84
CA ASP A 61 -0.37 17.62 19.34
C ASP A 61 -0.73 17.39 17.87
N LEU A 62 -1.97 16.94 17.64
CA LEU A 62 -2.46 16.64 16.30
C LEU A 62 -2.56 17.87 15.41
N GLY A 63 -2.50 19.07 15.99
CA GLY A 63 -2.51 20.30 15.21
C GLY A 63 -1.16 20.62 14.58
N SER A 64 -0.10 19.95 15.02
CA SER A 64 1.25 20.23 14.54
C SER A 64 1.97 19.02 13.93
N VAL A 65 1.31 17.86 13.84
CA VAL A 65 1.90 16.69 13.18
C VAL A 65 1.29 16.50 11.80
N THR A 66 2.04 15.86 10.92
CA THR A 66 1.62 15.57 9.55
C THR A 66 1.54 14.05 9.35
N ALA A 67 1.02 13.64 8.19
CA ALA A 67 0.99 12.23 7.82
C ALA A 67 2.40 11.63 7.84
N ALA A 68 3.40 12.37 7.36
CA ALA A 68 4.78 11.90 7.38
C ALA A 68 5.27 11.64 8.80
N ASP A 69 4.87 12.50 9.75
CA ASP A 69 5.25 12.34 11.16
C ASP A 69 4.63 11.10 11.79
N LEU A 70 3.44 10.72 11.32
CA LEU A 70 2.70 9.57 11.84
C LEU A 70 3.05 8.26 11.15
N ALA A 71 3.58 8.32 9.95
CA ALA A 71 3.80 7.14 9.13
C ALA A 71 4.87 6.22 9.70
N ASP A 72 4.60 4.91 9.63
CA ASP A 72 5.58 3.88 9.93
C ASP A 72 6.35 3.60 8.65
N GLY A 73 7.67 3.79 8.66
CA GLY A 73 8.52 3.61 7.49
C GLY A 73 8.82 2.16 7.13
N GLU A 74 8.41 1.21 7.95
CA GLU A 74 8.67 -0.20 7.70
C GLU A 74 7.53 -0.86 6.92
N VAL A 75 7.34 -0.43 5.68
CA VAL A 75 6.29 -0.95 4.80
C VAL A 75 6.88 -2.04 3.91
N PRO A 76 6.29 -3.23 3.86
CA PRO A 76 6.70 -4.23 2.88
C PRO A 76 6.48 -3.70 1.47
N THR A 77 7.46 -3.89 0.61
CA THR A 77 7.39 -3.45 -0.78
C THR A 77 7.92 -4.53 -1.70
N ILE A 78 7.69 -4.35 -2.98
CA ILE A 78 8.27 -5.22 -3.99
C ILE A 78 8.71 -4.36 -5.18
N GLY A 79 9.74 -4.83 -5.87
CA GLY A 79 10.23 -4.16 -7.08
C GLY A 79 9.37 -4.48 -8.31
N PRO A 80 9.39 -3.60 -9.31
CA PRO A 80 8.54 -3.79 -10.50
C PRO A 80 8.95 -4.96 -11.40
N ASP A 81 10.19 -5.41 -11.28
CA ASP A 81 10.70 -6.49 -12.13
C ASP A 81 10.67 -7.87 -11.46
N GLU A 82 10.15 -7.93 -10.23
CA GLU A 82 9.95 -9.19 -9.54
C GLU A 82 8.77 -9.97 -10.12
N SER A 83 8.73 -11.27 -9.86
CA SER A 83 7.64 -12.11 -10.32
C SER A 83 6.37 -11.88 -9.50
N LEU A 84 5.22 -12.16 -10.09
CA LEU A 84 3.94 -12.09 -9.36
C LEU A 84 3.88 -13.15 -8.25
N GLU A 85 4.55 -14.28 -8.43
CA GLU A 85 4.63 -15.32 -7.41
C GLU A 85 5.35 -14.80 -6.17
N GLU A 86 6.45 -14.09 -6.36
CA GLU A 86 7.17 -13.46 -5.25
C GLU A 86 6.30 -12.41 -4.55
N ALA A 87 5.53 -11.64 -5.32
CA ALA A 87 4.61 -10.67 -4.75
C ALA A 87 3.57 -11.33 -3.85
N LEU A 88 2.99 -12.44 -4.29
CA LEU A 88 2.02 -13.17 -3.48
C LEU A 88 2.65 -13.74 -2.22
N ARG A 89 3.90 -14.21 -2.31
CA ARG A 89 4.61 -14.70 -1.15
C ARG A 89 4.78 -13.60 -0.10
N VAL A 90 5.17 -12.41 -0.52
CA VAL A 90 5.34 -11.26 0.38
C VAL A 90 3.99 -10.88 1.01
N MET A 91 2.92 -10.85 0.22
CA MET A 91 1.59 -10.52 0.72
C MET A 91 1.10 -11.54 1.75
N ALA A 92 1.36 -12.84 1.50
CA ALA A 92 0.96 -13.88 2.46
C ALA A 92 1.77 -13.79 3.75
N GLU A 93 3.05 -13.51 3.63
CA GLU A 93 3.96 -13.40 4.79
C GLU A 93 3.54 -12.27 5.72
N HIS A 94 3.06 -11.16 5.17
CA HIS A 94 2.68 -9.96 5.93
C HIS A 94 1.17 -9.76 6.03
N ASP A 95 0.38 -10.72 5.56
CA ASP A 95 -1.08 -10.66 5.58
C ASP A 95 -1.62 -9.37 4.95
N LEU A 96 -1.17 -9.09 3.74
CA LEU A 96 -1.51 -7.86 3.03
C LEU A 96 -2.56 -8.12 1.94
N GLU A 97 -3.52 -7.21 1.83
CA GLU A 97 -4.47 -7.20 0.72
C GLU A 97 -3.93 -6.38 -0.46
N ARG A 98 -2.96 -5.51 -0.20
CA ARG A 98 -2.33 -4.67 -1.22
C ARG A 98 -0.85 -4.53 -0.88
N LEU A 99 -0.02 -4.59 -1.92
CA LEU A 99 1.43 -4.52 -1.77
C LEU A 99 1.96 -3.32 -2.55
N ALA A 100 2.72 -2.47 -1.89
CA ALA A 100 3.32 -1.30 -2.54
C ALA A 100 4.43 -1.73 -3.49
N VAL A 101 4.43 -1.15 -4.68
CA VAL A 101 5.48 -1.39 -5.69
C VAL A 101 6.40 -0.17 -5.72
N VAL A 102 7.67 -0.40 -5.47
CA VAL A 102 8.66 0.66 -5.31
C VAL A 102 9.91 0.33 -6.11
N ASP A 103 10.44 1.31 -6.81
CA ASP A 103 11.70 1.19 -7.56
C ASP A 103 12.67 2.25 -7.05
N GLY A 104 13.68 1.79 -6.30
CA GLY A 104 14.69 2.70 -5.74
C GLY A 104 14.10 3.77 -4.81
N GLY A 105 13.05 3.43 -4.07
CA GLY A 105 12.38 4.37 -3.19
C GLY A 105 11.21 5.10 -3.84
N ARG A 106 11.11 5.05 -5.16
CA ARG A 106 10.04 5.69 -5.90
C ARG A 106 8.80 4.81 -5.92
N PHE A 107 7.68 5.37 -5.45
CA PHE A 107 6.40 4.67 -5.43
C PHE A 107 5.81 4.62 -6.84
N LEU A 108 5.52 3.43 -7.33
CA LEU A 108 4.97 3.24 -8.67
C LEU A 108 3.47 2.90 -8.66
N GLY A 109 2.99 2.29 -7.61
CA GLY A 109 1.61 1.85 -7.52
C GLY A 109 1.47 0.69 -6.55
N ILE A 110 0.38 -0.03 -6.65
CA ILE A 110 0.12 -1.18 -5.78
C ILE A 110 -0.27 -2.41 -6.58
N LEU A 111 -0.13 -3.57 -5.93
CA LEU A 111 -0.67 -4.83 -6.42
C LEU A 111 -1.81 -5.22 -5.48
N PRO A 112 -3.06 -5.23 -5.95
CA PRO A 112 -4.16 -5.76 -5.15
C PRO A 112 -4.13 -7.28 -5.20
N ARG A 113 -4.30 -7.92 -4.05
CA ARG A 113 -4.15 -9.37 -3.90
C ARG A 113 -5.18 -10.18 -4.66
N GLU A 114 -6.45 -9.83 -4.51
CA GLU A 114 -7.51 -10.64 -5.09
C GLU A 114 -7.49 -10.72 -6.62
N PRO A 115 -7.38 -9.58 -7.34
CA PRO A 115 -7.26 -9.65 -8.79
C PRO A 115 -6.02 -10.42 -9.25
N LEU A 116 -4.93 -10.33 -8.48
CA LEU A 116 -3.70 -11.04 -8.79
C LEU A 116 -3.89 -12.54 -8.68
N ILE A 117 -4.54 -13.01 -7.62
CA ILE A 117 -4.82 -14.43 -7.43
C ILE A 117 -5.70 -14.96 -8.58
N ARG A 118 -6.73 -14.22 -8.95
CA ARG A 118 -7.61 -14.64 -10.05
C ARG A 118 -6.86 -14.75 -11.36
N ARG A 119 -5.97 -13.81 -11.62
CA ARG A 119 -5.17 -13.79 -12.85
C ARG A 119 -4.23 -15.00 -12.92
N MET A 120 -3.58 -15.31 -11.82
CA MET A 120 -2.68 -16.46 -11.76
C MET A 120 -3.42 -17.78 -11.84
N ALA A 121 -4.59 -17.88 -11.23
CA ALA A 121 -5.41 -19.07 -11.33
C ALA A 121 -5.87 -19.31 -12.77
N ALA A 122 -6.24 -18.26 -13.47
CA ALA A 122 -6.63 -18.36 -14.88
C ALA A 122 -5.47 -18.84 -15.73
N ASP A 123 -4.26 -18.37 -15.48
CA ASP A 123 -3.07 -18.81 -16.19
C ASP A 123 -2.80 -20.30 -15.94
N GLU A 124 -2.92 -20.75 -14.69
CA GLU A 124 -2.72 -22.15 -14.34
C GLU A 124 -3.74 -23.08 -15.01
N LEU A 125 -4.95 -22.60 -15.13
CA LEU A 125 -6.01 -23.39 -15.74
C LEU A 125 -6.01 -23.34 -17.27
N GLY A 126 -5.10 -22.58 -17.84
CA GLY A 126 -5.05 -22.42 -19.28
C GLY A 126 -6.18 -21.58 -19.83
N GLU A 127 -6.79 -20.76 -18.99
CA GLU A 127 -7.90 -19.88 -19.38
C GLU A 127 -7.42 -18.52 -19.85
N THR A 128 -6.15 -18.42 -20.09
CA THR A 128 -5.57 -17.22 -20.70
C THR A 128 -6.03 -17.20 -22.13
N ASP A 129 -6.53 -16.06 -22.50
CA ASP A 129 -6.89 -15.73 -23.86
C ASP A 129 -6.99 -16.92 -24.82
N PRO A 130 -8.19 -17.36 -25.18
CA PRO A 130 -8.36 -18.52 -26.03
C PRO A 130 -7.88 -18.35 -27.47
N ASP A 131 -7.36 -17.25 -27.80
CA ASP A 131 -6.85 -17.05 -29.16
C ASP A 131 -5.37 -17.18 -29.25
#